data_126be7d847bc0b15f50aef281c6ae3e7
#
_entry.id   126be7d847bc0b15f50aef281c6ae3e7
#
_cell.length_a   1.000
_cell.length_b   1.000
_cell.length_c   1.000
_cell.angle_alpha   90.00
_cell.angle_beta   90.00
_cell.angle_gamma   90.00
#
_symmetry.space_group_name_H-M   'P 1'
#
loop_
_entity.id
_entity.type
_entity.pdbx_description
1 polymer ?
#
loop_
_entity_poly.entity_id
_entity_poly.type
_entity_poly.pdbx_seq_one_letter_code
_entity_poly.pdbx_strand_id
1 'polypeptide(L)'
;MTKVAIIGTGPCGLSMLRAFEQAEKKGEKIPEVVAFEKQSDWGGLWNYSWRTGSDQYGDPVPNSMYRYLWSNGPKECLEFADYSFDEHFGKPIPSFPPREVLYDYILGRVKKGNSKSKVRFNTTVTSVKYDGSKFEVVSNDKKNNKLVKENFDYVVVSSGHFSVPYIPEYPGMGSFPGRIMHSHDFRDAEEFRGKNVIVLGSSYSAEDVALQCHKYGAKTVTIGYRHNPMGFKWPKGVSEVFHLDRLDGKKAIFKDGHEQEADAIILCSGYLHHFPFLSEDLKLKTRNRLYPPKLYKGVVWQDNHKLLYLGMQDQFHTFNMFDCQAWYARDVVMGKIKIPDTNEIEKDISKWVAMEEKLENPDQMIDFQTEYTKELHELSDYPKIDFELIRKHFKEWEHHKVEDIMTYRNKSFSSPVTGSVAPIHHTPWATAMDDSLKVFLDQPKK
;
A
#
# COMPACT_ATOMS: atom_id res chain seq x y z
N MET A 1 -15.60 -26.57 14.39
CA MET A 1 -15.70 -25.10 14.21
C MET A 1 -14.72 -24.75 13.13
N THR A 2 -15.15 -23.95 12.16
CA THR A 2 -14.27 -23.46 11.08
C THR A 2 -13.14 -22.63 11.67
N LYS A 3 -11.90 -22.83 11.20
CA LYS A 3 -10.70 -22.13 11.67
C LYS A 3 -10.03 -21.38 10.54
N VAL A 4 -9.71 -20.11 10.75
CA VAL A 4 -9.14 -19.19 9.75
C VAL A 4 -7.81 -18.68 10.19
N ALA A 5 -6.79 -18.77 9.32
CA ALA A 5 -5.50 -18.11 9.48
C ALA A 5 -5.48 -16.81 8.67
N ILE A 6 -5.14 -15.69 9.31
CA ILE A 6 -4.85 -14.41 8.64
C ILE A 6 -3.33 -14.19 8.70
N ILE A 7 -2.68 -14.01 7.56
CA ILE A 7 -1.22 -13.85 7.49
C ILE A 7 -0.88 -12.39 7.21
N GLY A 8 -0.40 -11.69 8.23
CA GLY A 8 -0.13 -10.25 8.25
C GLY A 8 -1.27 -9.44 8.89
N THR A 9 -0.91 -8.44 9.70
CA THR A 9 -1.85 -7.49 10.33
C THR A 9 -1.52 -6.03 9.96
N GLY A 10 -1.12 -5.81 8.70
CA GLY A 10 -1.21 -4.53 8.04
C GLY A 10 -2.68 -4.14 7.79
N PRO A 11 -2.95 -3.03 7.08
CA PRO A 11 -4.32 -2.55 6.86
C PRO A 11 -5.29 -3.64 6.37
N CYS A 12 -4.89 -4.49 5.41
CA CYS A 12 -5.73 -5.59 4.90
C CYS A 12 -6.12 -6.61 5.99
N GLY A 13 -5.13 -7.05 6.79
CA GLY A 13 -5.39 -8.01 7.87
C GLY A 13 -6.22 -7.40 9.00
N LEU A 14 -6.01 -6.11 9.29
CA LEU A 14 -6.84 -5.34 10.23
C LEU A 14 -8.27 -5.19 9.73
N SER A 15 -8.48 -4.95 8.44
CA SER A 15 -9.81 -4.94 7.81
C SER A 15 -10.50 -6.30 7.95
N MET A 16 -9.77 -7.41 7.74
CA MET A 16 -10.33 -8.76 7.90
C MET A 16 -10.75 -9.06 9.36
N LEU A 17 -9.90 -8.70 10.32
CA LEU A 17 -10.23 -8.79 11.73
C LEU A 17 -11.46 -7.97 12.08
N ARG A 18 -11.54 -6.74 11.57
CA ARG A 18 -12.67 -5.84 11.77
C ARG A 18 -13.96 -6.39 11.16
N ALA A 19 -13.89 -6.97 9.97
CA ALA A 19 -15.06 -7.59 9.33
C ALA A 19 -15.65 -8.70 10.19
N PHE A 20 -14.83 -9.57 10.78
CA PHE A 20 -15.30 -10.60 11.73
C PHE A 20 -15.86 -9.97 13.01
N GLU A 21 -15.22 -8.97 13.58
CA GLU A 21 -15.76 -8.27 14.76
C GLU A 21 -17.14 -7.66 14.52
N GLN A 22 -17.37 -7.09 13.35
CA GLN A 22 -18.67 -6.52 13.02
C GLN A 22 -19.75 -7.59 12.88
N ALA A 23 -19.43 -8.75 12.32
CA ALA A 23 -20.34 -9.90 12.29
C ALA A 23 -20.65 -10.40 13.72
N GLU A 24 -19.64 -10.55 14.57
CA GLU A 24 -19.77 -10.96 15.97
C GLU A 24 -20.66 -9.98 16.76
N LYS A 25 -20.48 -8.66 16.58
CA LYS A 25 -21.32 -7.62 17.19
C LYS A 25 -22.78 -7.67 16.75
N LYS A 26 -23.05 -8.17 15.54
CA LYS A 26 -24.42 -8.43 15.04
C LYS A 26 -25.02 -9.73 15.58
N GLY A 27 -24.31 -10.45 16.45
CA GLY A 27 -24.77 -11.73 17.03
C GLY A 27 -24.53 -12.94 16.13
N GLU A 28 -23.73 -12.80 15.07
CA GLU A 28 -23.42 -13.90 14.18
C GLU A 28 -22.32 -14.81 14.77
N LYS A 29 -22.44 -16.10 14.51
CA LYS A 29 -21.40 -17.07 14.90
C LYS A 29 -20.21 -16.97 13.93
N ILE A 30 -19.11 -16.39 14.38
CA ILE A 30 -17.89 -16.31 13.60
C ILE A 30 -17.02 -17.57 13.75
N PRO A 31 -16.10 -17.85 12.79
CA PRO A 31 -15.10 -18.91 12.92
C PRO A 31 -14.07 -18.59 14.03
N GLU A 32 -13.28 -19.60 14.40
CA GLU A 32 -12.04 -19.35 15.17
C GLU A 32 -11.03 -18.63 14.27
N VAL A 33 -10.62 -17.41 14.65
CA VAL A 33 -9.70 -16.59 13.88
C VAL A 33 -8.36 -16.47 14.60
N VAL A 34 -7.27 -16.79 13.89
CA VAL A 34 -5.89 -16.59 14.34
C VAL A 34 -5.16 -15.75 13.31
N ALA A 35 -4.67 -14.59 13.71
CA ALA A 35 -3.83 -13.74 12.87
C ALA A 35 -2.36 -13.85 13.28
N PHE A 36 -1.47 -13.90 12.28
CA PHE A 36 -0.02 -13.99 12.46
C PHE A 36 0.64 -12.69 12.01
N GLU A 37 1.40 -12.06 12.91
CA GLU A 37 2.15 -10.85 12.61
C GLU A 37 3.62 -11.04 12.94
N LYS A 38 4.48 -10.84 11.93
CA LYS A 38 5.92 -11.00 12.11
C LYS A 38 6.57 -9.89 12.95
N GLN A 39 5.97 -8.71 12.97
CA GLN A 39 6.42 -7.57 13.77
C GLN A 39 5.89 -7.66 15.22
N SER A 40 6.41 -6.80 16.09
CA SER A 40 5.99 -6.72 17.50
C SER A 40 4.65 -6.00 17.69
N ASP A 41 4.15 -5.33 16.66
CA ASP A 41 2.89 -4.61 16.65
C ASP A 41 2.27 -4.64 15.25
N TRP A 42 1.00 -4.30 15.15
CA TRP A 42 0.23 -4.26 13.91
C TRP A 42 0.42 -2.96 13.12
N GLY A 43 -0.26 -2.84 11.96
CA GLY A 43 -0.22 -1.66 11.10
C GLY A 43 0.63 -1.82 9.84
N GLY A 44 1.39 -2.92 9.72
CA GLY A 44 2.17 -3.23 8.52
C GLY A 44 3.17 -2.12 8.19
N LEU A 45 3.11 -1.58 6.96
CA LEU A 45 3.99 -0.49 6.50
C LEU A 45 3.84 0.79 7.34
N TRP A 46 2.62 1.09 7.83
CA TRP A 46 2.33 2.31 8.59
C TRP A 46 2.99 2.33 9.97
N ASN A 47 3.31 1.15 10.51
CA ASN A 47 4.15 1.02 11.70
C ASN A 47 5.62 1.27 11.31
N TYR A 48 6.00 2.54 11.22
CA TYR A 48 7.30 2.98 10.74
C TYR A 48 8.46 2.41 11.55
N SER A 49 9.52 2.01 10.86
CA SER A 49 10.82 1.67 11.41
C SER A 49 11.94 2.36 10.64
N TRP A 50 12.91 2.90 11.35
CA TRP A 50 14.14 3.42 10.76
C TRP A 50 15.05 2.31 10.19
N ARG A 51 14.82 1.05 10.58
CA ARG A 51 15.65 -0.09 10.17
C ARG A 51 15.48 -0.37 8.67
N THR A 52 16.60 -0.78 8.07
CA THR A 52 16.68 -1.36 6.73
C THR A 52 17.37 -2.72 6.81
N GLY A 53 17.38 -3.49 5.73
CA GLY A 53 18.02 -4.81 5.68
C GLY A 53 17.28 -5.85 6.51
N SER A 54 17.81 -6.25 7.66
CA SER A 54 17.23 -7.29 8.52
C SER A 54 16.83 -6.77 9.91
N ASP A 55 15.80 -7.40 10.47
CA ASP A 55 15.35 -7.16 11.84
C ASP A 55 16.29 -7.86 12.87
N GLN A 56 15.95 -7.75 14.14
CA GLN A 56 16.72 -8.37 15.23
C GLN A 56 16.70 -9.91 15.24
N TYR A 57 15.90 -10.53 14.40
CA TYR A 57 15.80 -11.98 14.24
C TYR A 57 16.42 -12.47 12.94
N GLY A 58 16.99 -11.57 12.12
CA GLY A 58 17.57 -11.87 10.82
C GLY A 58 16.59 -11.93 9.65
N ASP A 59 15.30 -11.65 9.89
CA ASP A 59 14.31 -11.59 8.83
C ASP A 59 14.40 -10.26 8.06
N PRO A 60 14.15 -10.23 6.74
CA PRO A 60 14.08 -9.00 5.97
C PRO A 60 13.04 -8.03 6.55
N VAL A 61 13.43 -6.77 6.72
CA VAL A 61 12.52 -5.70 7.15
C VAL A 61 11.50 -5.45 6.03
N PRO A 62 10.19 -5.57 6.29
CA PRO A 62 9.18 -5.38 5.26
C PRO A 62 8.83 -3.93 4.99
N ASN A 63 9.31 -3.01 5.85
CA ASN A 63 8.85 -1.64 5.92
C ASN A 63 9.56 -0.77 4.89
N SER A 64 8.76 -0.14 4.01
CA SER A 64 9.22 0.81 2.98
C SER A 64 8.83 2.27 3.27
N MET A 65 8.29 2.55 4.47
CA MET A 65 7.97 3.92 4.90
C MET A 65 9.22 4.72 5.24
N TYR A 66 9.13 6.04 5.13
CA TYR A 66 10.21 6.99 5.43
C TYR A 66 9.70 8.16 6.28
N ARG A 67 10.64 8.84 6.94
CA ARG A 67 10.38 10.09 7.66
C ARG A 67 9.91 11.14 6.66
N TYR A 68 9.08 12.02 7.16
CA TYR A 68 8.53 13.14 6.39
C TYR A 68 7.65 12.72 5.21
N LEU A 69 7.19 11.45 5.17
CA LEU A 69 6.15 11.05 4.24
C LEU A 69 4.83 11.71 4.67
N TRP A 70 4.28 12.47 3.76
CA TRP A 70 2.90 12.96 3.82
C TRP A 70 2.06 12.19 2.81
N SER A 71 0.79 12.00 3.10
CA SER A 71 -0.09 11.35 2.14
C SER A 71 0.06 11.98 0.75
N ASN A 72 0.24 11.15 -0.26
CA ASN A 72 0.31 11.58 -1.65
C ASN A 72 -1.08 11.73 -2.28
N GLY A 73 -2.11 11.11 -1.71
CA GLY A 73 -3.52 11.30 -2.04
C GLY A 73 -4.31 11.89 -0.87
N PRO A 74 -5.52 12.43 -1.12
CA PRO A 74 -6.38 12.97 -0.08
C PRO A 74 -6.80 11.88 0.91
N LYS A 75 -6.74 12.18 2.22
CA LYS A 75 -7.19 11.23 3.26
C LYS A 75 -8.66 10.82 3.11
N GLU A 76 -9.46 11.67 2.50
CA GLU A 76 -10.86 11.42 2.20
C GLU A 76 -11.04 10.21 1.27
N CYS A 77 -10.07 9.98 0.39
CA CYS A 77 -10.04 8.79 -0.45
C CYS A 77 -9.57 7.51 0.29
N LEU A 78 -9.05 7.65 1.52
CA LEU A 78 -8.58 6.57 2.39
C LEU A 78 -9.55 6.26 3.53
N GLU A 79 -10.63 7.03 3.69
CA GLU A 79 -11.50 6.97 4.85
C GLU A 79 -12.22 5.64 4.98
N PHE A 80 -12.31 5.10 6.20
CA PHE A 80 -13.12 3.94 6.51
C PHE A 80 -14.59 4.34 6.68
N ALA A 81 -15.52 3.58 6.10
CA ALA A 81 -16.95 3.89 6.21
C ALA A 81 -17.50 3.74 7.65
N ASP A 82 -16.90 2.86 8.47
CA ASP A 82 -17.29 2.61 9.86
C ASP A 82 -16.46 3.38 10.89
N TYR A 83 -15.57 4.28 10.43
CA TYR A 83 -14.70 5.08 11.30
C TYR A 83 -14.14 6.27 10.54
N SER A 84 -14.75 7.43 10.68
CA SER A 84 -14.32 8.63 9.98
C SER A 84 -13.10 9.29 10.64
N PHE A 85 -12.38 10.13 9.86
CA PHE A 85 -11.32 10.98 10.44
C PHE A 85 -11.87 11.96 11.45
N ASP A 86 -13.07 12.51 11.20
CA ASP A 86 -13.73 13.45 12.13
C ASP A 86 -14.06 12.79 13.46
N GLU A 87 -14.52 11.53 13.43
CA GLU A 87 -14.78 10.76 14.65
C GLU A 87 -13.48 10.52 15.43
N HIS A 88 -12.38 10.23 14.74
CA HIS A 88 -11.09 9.94 15.37
C HIS A 88 -10.49 11.19 16.03
N PHE A 89 -10.43 12.30 15.29
CA PHE A 89 -9.77 13.53 15.75
C PHE A 89 -10.70 14.51 16.46
N GLY A 90 -12.01 14.25 16.49
CA GLY A 90 -13.04 15.14 17.05
C GLY A 90 -13.27 16.43 16.25
N LYS A 91 -12.65 16.54 15.08
CA LYS A 91 -12.74 17.68 14.16
C LYS A 91 -12.23 17.29 12.76
N PRO A 92 -12.63 18.01 11.69
CA PRO A 92 -11.97 17.91 10.39
C PRO A 92 -10.50 18.30 10.48
N ILE A 93 -9.65 17.55 9.78
CA ILE A 93 -8.20 17.81 9.66
C ILE A 93 -7.83 18.00 8.19
N PRO A 94 -6.66 18.61 7.87
CA PRO A 94 -6.23 18.80 6.49
C PRO A 94 -6.17 17.51 5.66
N SER A 95 -6.38 17.62 4.34
CA SER A 95 -6.56 16.47 3.44
C SER A 95 -5.30 15.63 3.21
N PHE A 96 -4.12 16.18 3.43
CA PHE A 96 -2.85 15.48 3.20
C PHE A 96 -2.04 15.36 4.48
N PRO A 97 -2.40 14.44 5.38
CA PRO A 97 -1.71 14.27 6.65
C PRO A 97 -0.39 13.51 6.49
N PRO A 98 0.57 13.74 7.41
CA PRO A 98 1.77 12.91 7.51
C PRO A 98 1.45 11.48 7.99
N ARG A 99 2.41 10.55 7.76
CA ARG A 99 2.25 9.13 8.11
C ARG A 99 1.87 8.87 9.57
N GLU A 100 2.36 9.67 10.52
CA GLU A 100 2.01 9.50 11.94
C GLU A 100 0.53 9.67 12.20
N VAL A 101 -0.10 10.64 11.53
CA VAL A 101 -1.55 10.91 11.63
C VAL A 101 -2.35 9.75 11.05
N LEU A 102 -1.94 9.23 9.89
CA LEU A 102 -2.59 8.06 9.29
C LEU A 102 -2.42 6.81 10.14
N TYR A 103 -1.23 6.60 10.71
CA TYR A 103 -0.99 5.47 11.61
C TYR A 103 -1.84 5.56 12.88
N ASP A 104 -1.93 6.74 13.50
CA ASP A 104 -2.78 6.96 14.67
C ASP A 104 -4.27 6.72 14.36
N TYR A 105 -4.73 7.16 13.18
CA TYR A 105 -6.09 6.88 12.70
C TYR A 105 -6.37 5.38 12.55
N ILE A 106 -5.46 4.64 11.90
CA ILE A 106 -5.56 3.18 11.77
C ILE A 106 -5.63 2.51 13.15
N LEU A 107 -4.73 2.90 14.07
CA LEU A 107 -4.70 2.36 15.44
C LEU A 107 -5.92 2.74 16.24
N GLY A 108 -6.46 3.95 16.06
CA GLY A 108 -7.68 4.40 16.71
C GLY A 108 -8.85 3.49 16.39
N ARG A 109 -9.02 3.12 15.11
CA ARG A 109 -10.05 2.16 14.69
C ARG A 109 -9.87 0.79 15.32
N VAL A 110 -8.64 0.28 15.35
CA VAL A 110 -8.34 -1.05 15.93
C VAL A 110 -8.60 -1.08 17.43
N LYS A 111 -8.24 -0.01 18.15
CA LYS A 111 -8.46 0.11 19.61
C LYS A 111 -9.94 0.10 20.01
N LYS A 112 -10.87 0.40 19.09
CA LYS A 112 -12.31 0.26 19.32
C LYS A 112 -12.83 -1.17 19.28
N GLY A 113 -11.97 -2.11 18.91
CA GLY A 113 -12.28 -3.53 18.83
C GLY A 113 -11.58 -4.37 19.90
N ASN A 114 -11.76 -5.70 19.82
CA ASN A 114 -11.15 -6.67 20.70
C ASN A 114 -10.20 -7.63 19.97
N SER A 115 -9.80 -7.30 18.75
CA SER A 115 -9.03 -8.19 17.85
C SER A 115 -7.62 -8.53 18.35
N LYS A 116 -7.07 -7.78 19.32
CA LYS A 116 -5.70 -7.98 19.80
C LYS A 116 -5.46 -9.39 20.33
N SER A 117 -6.44 -10.00 20.98
CA SER A 117 -6.37 -11.37 21.50
C SER A 117 -6.31 -12.44 20.40
N LYS A 118 -6.72 -12.10 19.16
CA LYS A 118 -6.68 -12.97 17.99
C LYS A 118 -5.33 -12.91 17.25
N VAL A 119 -4.42 -11.99 17.64
CA VAL A 119 -3.14 -11.74 16.94
C VAL A 119 -1.96 -12.33 17.72
N ARG A 120 -1.17 -13.12 17.02
CA ARG A 120 0.14 -13.61 17.49
C ARG A 120 1.24 -12.75 16.91
N PHE A 121 1.71 -11.80 17.69
CA PHE A 121 2.83 -10.93 17.32
C PHE A 121 4.17 -11.65 17.41
N ASN A 122 5.20 -11.12 16.72
CA ASN A 122 6.52 -11.72 16.59
C ASN A 122 6.47 -13.17 16.10
N THR A 123 5.51 -13.47 15.25
CA THR A 123 5.25 -14.81 14.75
C THR A 123 5.25 -14.79 13.22
N THR A 124 6.30 -15.38 12.62
CA THR A 124 6.46 -15.47 11.18
C THR A 124 5.86 -16.78 10.67
N VAL A 125 4.93 -16.71 9.71
CA VAL A 125 4.51 -17.89 8.96
C VAL A 125 5.60 -18.28 7.97
N THR A 126 6.10 -19.52 8.07
CA THR A 126 7.22 -20.03 7.28
C THR A 126 6.79 -21.03 6.21
N SER A 127 5.62 -21.68 6.39
CA SER A 127 5.07 -22.63 5.41
C SER A 127 3.56 -22.66 5.46
N VAL A 128 2.92 -22.71 4.29
CA VAL A 128 1.51 -23.00 4.10
C VAL A 128 1.39 -24.01 2.96
N LYS A 129 0.75 -25.14 3.23
CA LYS A 129 0.48 -26.19 2.27
C LYS A 129 -0.97 -26.65 2.38
N TYR A 130 -1.56 -27.05 1.28
CA TYR A 130 -2.92 -27.64 1.26
C TYR A 130 -2.84 -29.14 1.08
N ASP A 131 -3.49 -29.91 1.95
CA ASP A 131 -3.46 -31.38 1.92
C ASP A 131 -4.63 -32.03 1.16
N GLY A 132 -5.46 -31.21 0.50
CA GLY A 132 -6.71 -31.60 -0.15
C GLY A 132 -7.96 -31.36 0.73
N SER A 133 -7.78 -31.11 2.00
CA SER A 133 -8.86 -30.86 2.98
C SER A 133 -8.64 -29.54 3.75
N LYS A 134 -7.45 -29.38 4.32
CA LYS A 134 -7.06 -28.26 5.17
C LYS A 134 -5.72 -27.69 4.77
N PHE A 135 -5.46 -26.48 5.26
CA PHE A 135 -4.14 -25.86 5.17
C PHE A 135 -3.33 -26.21 6.42
N GLU A 136 -2.17 -26.81 6.22
CA GLU A 136 -1.13 -26.92 7.22
C GLU A 136 -0.33 -25.62 7.23
N VAL A 137 -0.38 -24.89 8.34
CA VAL A 137 0.36 -23.66 8.54
C VAL A 137 1.46 -23.90 9.57
N VAL A 138 2.71 -23.64 9.19
CA VAL A 138 3.87 -23.65 10.08
C VAL A 138 4.26 -22.21 10.39
N SER A 139 4.30 -21.88 11.66
CA SER A 139 4.70 -20.56 12.15
C SER A 139 5.87 -20.66 13.12
N ASN A 140 6.72 -19.64 13.15
CA ASN A 140 7.82 -19.49 14.10
C ASN A 140 7.51 -18.37 15.09
N ASP A 141 7.29 -18.72 16.34
CA ASP A 141 7.31 -17.77 17.46
C ASP A 141 8.77 -17.34 17.70
N LYS A 142 9.12 -16.15 17.22
CA LYS A 142 10.50 -15.64 17.24
C LYS A 142 11.03 -15.37 18.67
N LYS A 143 10.15 -15.03 19.61
CA LYS A 143 10.56 -14.77 21.00
C LYS A 143 11.03 -16.04 21.69
N ASN A 144 10.33 -17.15 21.43
CA ASN A 144 10.61 -18.43 22.05
C ASN A 144 11.40 -19.36 21.14
N ASN A 145 11.70 -18.94 19.90
CA ASN A 145 12.30 -19.74 18.83
C ASN A 145 11.59 -21.11 18.67
N LYS A 146 10.25 -21.07 18.63
CA LYS A 146 9.40 -22.27 18.63
C LYS A 146 8.62 -22.37 17.33
N LEU A 147 8.82 -23.45 16.61
CA LEU A 147 7.97 -23.81 15.47
C LEU A 147 6.66 -24.42 15.96
N VAL A 148 5.56 -23.92 15.42
CA VAL A 148 4.20 -24.40 15.71
C VAL A 148 3.54 -24.77 14.40
N LYS A 149 2.96 -25.97 14.36
CA LYS A 149 2.23 -26.52 13.20
C LYS A 149 0.77 -26.64 13.56
N GLU A 150 -0.10 -26.04 12.76
CA GLU A 150 -1.55 -26.03 12.96
C GLU A 150 -2.29 -26.18 11.64
N ASN A 151 -3.52 -26.72 11.73
CA ASN A 151 -4.39 -26.88 10.57
C ASN A 151 -5.51 -25.84 10.57
N PHE A 152 -5.80 -25.27 9.39
CA PHE A 152 -6.83 -24.28 9.16
C PHE A 152 -7.74 -24.68 8.01
N ASP A 153 -9.00 -24.27 8.07
CA ASP A 153 -9.96 -24.50 7.00
C ASP A 153 -9.82 -23.44 5.89
N TYR A 154 -9.45 -22.22 6.27
CA TYR A 154 -9.22 -21.10 5.37
C TYR A 154 -7.91 -20.40 5.69
N VAL A 155 -7.28 -19.83 4.65
CA VAL A 155 -6.11 -18.94 4.77
C VAL A 155 -6.39 -17.64 4.05
N VAL A 156 -6.14 -16.53 4.75
CA VAL A 156 -6.22 -15.17 4.19
C VAL A 156 -4.83 -14.58 4.14
N VAL A 157 -4.31 -14.35 2.94
CA VAL A 157 -3.01 -13.73 2.68
C VAL A 157 -3.21 -12.21 2.65
N SER A 158 -2.70 -11.54 3.67
CA SER A 158 -2.75 -10.07 3.84
C SER A 158 -1.38 -9.49 4.18
N SER A 159 -0.32 -10.17 3.69
CA SER A 159 1.09 -9.83 3.96
C SER A 159 1.60 -8.62 3.18
N GLY A 160 0.79 -8.02 2.29
CA GLY A 160 1.19 -6.94 1.40
C GLY A 160 2.12 -7.40 0.27
N HIS A 161 2.40 -6.50 -0.67
CA HIS A 161 3.28 -6.77 -1.81
C HIS A 161 4.31 -5.65 -2.06
N PHE A 162 4.46 -4.68 -1.15
CA PHE A 162 5.46 -3.60 -1.22
C PHE A 162 6.64 -3.82 -0.26
N SER A 163 7.08 -5.06 -0.09
CA SER A 163 8.18 -5.42 0.82
C SER A 163 9.41 -6.00 0.15
N VAL A 164 9.28 -6.57 -1.05
CA VAL A 164 10.42 -7.12 -1.78
C VAL A 164 10.70 -6.26 -3.01
N PRO A 165 11.82 -5.51 -3.03
CA PRO A 165 12.13 -4.58 -4.12
C PRO A 165 12.44 -5.32 -5.42
N TYR A 166 11.99 -4.76 -6.55
CA TYR A 166 12.50 -5.13 -7.86
C TYR A 166 13.73 -4.28 -8.16
N ILE A 167 14.89 -4.92 -8.27
CA ILE A 167 16.17 -4.23 -8.52
C ILE A 167 16.61 -4.54 -9.95
N PRO A 168 16.50 -3.57 -10.89
CA PRO A 168 17.04 -3.74 -12.23
C PRO A 168 18.57 -3.61 -12.22
N GLU A 169 19.23 -4.29 -13.14
CA GLU A 169 20.65 -4.16 -13.36
C GLU A 169 20.94 -3.23 -14.55
N TYR A 170 21.89 -2.31 -14.36
CA TYR A 170 22.42 -1.45 -15.40
C TYR A 170 23.92 -1.67 -15.52
N PRO A 171 24.50 -1.65 -16.75
CA PRO A 171 25.95 -1.71 -16.93
C PRO A 171 26.64 -0.61 -16.10
N GLY A 172 27.72 -0.96 -15.41
CA GLY A 172 28.49 -0.03 -14.58
C GLY A 172 28.00 0.18 -13.15
N MET A 173 26.85 -0.37 -12.73
CA MET A 173 26.36 -0.22 -11.35
C MET A 173 27.35 -0.70 -10.30
N GLY A 174 28.04 -1.82 -10.55
CA GLY A 174 28.99 -2.39 -9.57
C GLY A 174 30.24 -1.55 -9.37
N SER A 175 30.55 -0.63 -10.27
CA SER A 175 31.70 0.28 -10.18
C SER A 175 31.31 1.73 -9.88
N PHE A 176 30.03 2.02 -9.71
CA PHE A 176 29.55 3.36 -9.37
C PHE A 176 30.06 3.77 -7.99
N PRO A 177 30.82 4.87 -7.85
CA PRO A 177 31.44 5.24 -6.57
C PRO A 177 30.48 5.93 -5.61
N GLY A 178 29.28 6.29 -6.05
CA GLY A 178 28.26 6.94 -5.25
C GLY A 178 27.33 5.93 -4.53
N ARG A 179 26.26 6.44 -3.97
CA ARG A 179 25.27 5.62 -3.28
C ARG A 179 24.20 5.09 -4.25
N ILE A 180 23.98 3.79 -4.27
CA ILE A 180 22.81 3.17 -4.91
C ILE A 180 21.91 2.57 -3.84
N MET A 181 20.62 2.84 -3.92
CA MET A 181 19.62 2.22 -3.03
C MET A 181 18.28 2.07 -3.74
N HIS A 182 17.46 1.15 -3.27
CA HIS A 182 16.04 1.09 -3.65
C HIS A 182 15.20 1.99 -2.73
N SER A 183 14.09 2.52 -3.23
CA SER A 183 13.14 3.33 -2.43
C SER A 183 12.59 2.60 -1.20
N HIS A 184 12.63 1.27 -1.19
CA HIS A 184 12.35 0.44 -0.01
C HIS A 184 13.21 0.83 1.20
N ASP A 185 14.48 1.14 0.98
CA ASP A 185 15.45 1.48 2.05
C ASP A 185 15.62 2.99 2.25
N PHE A 186 14.94 3.80 1.47
CA PHE A 186 14.88 5.23 1.67
C PHE A 186 14.19 5.54 3.01
N ARG A 187 14.84 6.34 3.89
CA ARG A 187 14.32 6.69 5.20
C ARG A 187 14.12 8.19 5.40
N ASP A 188 14.95 9.00 4.81
CA ASP A 188 14.79 10.46 4.69
C ASP A 188 15.67 11.00 3.56
N ALA A 189 15.47 12.26 3.18
CA ALA A 189 16.19 12.90 2.11
C ALA A 189 17.39 13.76 2.60
N GLU A 190 17.65 13.87 3.88
CA GLU A 190 18.68 14.75 4.42
C GLU A 190 20.09 14.34 3.96
N GLU A 191 20.33 13.04 3.77
CA GLU A 191 21.61 12.53 3.27
C GLU A 191 21.93 12.99 1.84
N PHE A 192 20.94 13.46 1.09
CA PHE A 192 21.08 13.91 -0.31
C PHE A 192 21.25 15.42 -0.47
N ARG A 193 21.30 16.17 0.63
CA ARG A 193 21.52 17.64 0.58
C ARG A 193 22.80 17.99 -0.19
N GLY A 194 22.67 18.90 -1.16
CA GLY A 194 23.78 19.36 -2.01
C GLY A 194 24.25 18.35 -3.05
N LYS A 195 23.64 17.18 -3.19
CA LYS A 195 24.02 16.12 -4.12
C LYS A 195 23.23 16.18 -5.43
N ASN A 196 23.84 15.64 -6.49
CA ASN A 196 23.15 15.32 -7.73
C ASN A 196 22.54 13.92 -7.60
N VAL A 197 21.22 13.85 -7.58
CA VAL A 197 20.46 12.60 -7.34
C VAL A 197 19.77 12.17 -8.62
N ILE A 198 19.86 10.89 -8.96
CA ILE A 198 19.07 10.25 -10.01
C ILE A 198 18.02 9.38 -9.34
N VAL A 199 16.75 9.54 -9.72
CA VAL A 199 15.62 8.72 -9.30
C VAL A 199 15.14 7.91 -10.50
N LEU A 200 15.18 6.59 -10.45
CA LEU A 200 14.80 5.73 -11.57
C LEU A 200 13.40 5.14 -11.35
N GLY A 201 12.45 5.61 -12.12
CA GLY A 201 11.03 5.24 -12.09
C GLY A 201 10.15 6.44 -12.46
N SER A 202 8.88 6.19 -12.78
CA SER A 202 7.90 7.24 -13.15
C SER A 202 6.50 6.95 -12.58
N SER A 203 6.44 6.55 -11.30
CA SER A 203 5.22 6.34 -10.54
C SER A 203 5.32 7.03 -9.18
N TYR A 204 4.33 6.88 -8.32
CA TYR A 204 4.19 7.57 -7.02
C TYR A 204 5.45 7.55 -6.15
N SER A 205 6.21 6.44 -6.11
CA SER A 205 7.46 6.41 -5.34
C SER A 205 8.52 7.35 -5.93
N ALA A 206 8.63 7.41 -7.26
CA ALA A 206 9.60 8.30 -7.92
C ALA A 206 9.21 9.77 -7.75
N GLU A 207 7.92 10.06 -7.90
CA GLU A 207 7.35 11.38 -7.67
C GLU A 207 7.71 11.89 -6.27
N ASP A 208 7.33 11.13 -5.25
CA ASP A 208 7.46 11.61 -3.88
C ASP A 208 8.93 11.63 -3.40
N VAL A 209 9.73 10.62 -3.73
CA VAL A 209 11.17 10.61 -3.41
C VAL A 209 11.91 11.76 -4.08
N ALA A 210 11.61 12.07 -5.35
CA ALA A 210 12.21 13.20 -6.06
C ALA A 210 11.85 14.53 -5.39
N LEU A 211 10.57 14.72 -5.03
CA LEU A 211 10.11 15.90 -4.31
C LEU A 211 10.72 16.02 -2.91
N GLN A 212 10.88 14.90 -2.18
CA GLN A 212 11.57 14.89 -0.89
C GLN A 212 13.04 15.30 -1.05
N CYS A 213 13.77 14.73 -2.01
CA CYS A 213 15.16 15.11 -2.28
C CYS A 213 15.28 16.61 -2.61
N HIS A 214 14.38 17.13 -3.45
CA HIS A 214 14.35 18.56 -3.78
C HIS A 214 14.06 19.41 -2.55
N LYS A 215 13.01 19.09 -1.78
CA LYS A 215 12.60 19.80 -0.57
C LYS A 215 13.70 19.90 0.47
N TYR A 216 14.49 18.82 0.64
CA TYR A 216 15.59 18.76 1.60
C TYR A 216 16.94 19.26 1.03
N GLY A 217 16.93 19.85 -0.17
CA GLY A 217 18.04 20.61 -0.70
C GLY A 217 19.07 19.80 -1.50
N ALA A 218 18.65 18.75 -2.20
CA ALA A 218 19.46 18.17 -3.26
C ALA A 218 19.82 19.25 -4.29
N LYS A 219 21.04 19.21 -4.85
CA LYS A 219 21.51 20.18 -5.84
C LYS A 219 20.74 20.05 -7.15
N THR A 220 20.59 18.81 -7.63
CA THR A 220 19.74 18.44 -8.75
C THR A 220 19.05 17.10 -8.48
N VAL A 221 17.85 16.93 -9.05
CA VAL A 221 17.14 15.66 -9.07
C VAL A 221 16.74 15.34 -10.50
N THR A 222 17.24 14.23 -11.03
CA THR A 222 16.92 13.79 -12.39
C THR A 222 16.13 12.48 -12.33
N ILE A 223 14.92 12.51 -12.87
CA ILE A 223 14.00 11.39 -12.86
C ILE A 223 14.13 10.65 -14.19
N GLY A 224 14.61 9.40 -14.14
CA GLY A 224 14.73 8.55 -15.31
C GLY A 224 13.45 7.71 -15.52
N TYR A 225 12.68 8.02 -16.57
CA TYR A 225 11.47 7.27 -16.93
C TYR A 225 11.74 6.24 -18.03
N ARG A 226 10.95 5.15 -18.07
CA ARG A 226 11.15 4.06 -19.02
C ARG A 226 10.22 4.13 -20.24
N HIS A 227 8.97 4.53 -20.05
CA HIS A 227 7.96 4.58 -21.11
C HIS A 227 7.53 6.00 -21.39
N ASN A 228 6.88 6.63 -20.42
CA ASN A 228 6.39 7.99 -20.52
C ASN A 228 6.88 8.83 -19.35
N PRO A 229 7.21 10.13 -19.55
CA PRO A 229 7.44 11.04 -18.45
C PRO A 229 6.15 11.21 -17.63
N MET A 230 6.27 11.60 -16.38
CA MET A 230 5.11 11.99 -15.56
C MET A 230 4.50 13.31 -16.04
N GLY A 231 5.34 14.19 -16.65
CA GLY A 231 4.88 15.40 -17.30
C GLY A 231 4.43 16.53 -16.38
N PHE A 232 4.86 16.47 -15.10
CA PHE A 232 4.52 17.52 -14.14
C PHE A 232 5.32 18.80 -14.37
N LYS A 233 4.82 19.92 -13.87
CA LYS A 233 5.53 21.18 -13.79
C LYS A 233 6.51 21.14 -12.63
N TRP A 234 7.66 20.51 -12.85
CA TRP A 234 8.68 20.32 -11.83
C TRP A 234 9.31 21.64 -11.37
N PRO A 235 9.70 21.75 -10.09
CA PRO A 235 10.44 22.91 -9.61
C PRO A 235 11.85 22.98 -10.21
N LYS A 236 12.46 24.17 -10.17
CA LYS A 236 13.83 24.35 -10.65
C LYS A 236 14.80 23.37 -9.99
N GLY A 237 15.60 22.68 -10.78
CA GLY A 237 16.55 21.67 -10.31
C GLY A 237 16.00 20.24 -10.32
N VAL A 238 14.74 20.04 -10.69
CA VAL A 238 14.15 18.73 -10.97
C VAL A 238 13.85 18.61 -12.46
N SER A 239 14.21 17.49 -13.08
CA SER A 239 13.99 17.23 -14.51
C SER A 239 13.67 15.76 -14.77
N GLU A 240 13.04 15.48 -15.91
CA GLU A 240 12.78 14.13 -16.39
C GLU A 240 13.64 13.85 -17.62
N VAL A 241 14.21 12.64 -17.70
CA VAL A 241 15.04 12.16 -18.83
C VAL A 241 14.63 10.73 -19.20
N PHE A 242 14.86 10.35 -20.46
CA PHE A 242 14.53 9.02 -20.90
C PHE A 242 15.55 8.02 -20.36
N HIS A 243 15.11 6.93 -19.85
CA HIS A 243 15.73 5.68 -19.42
C HIS A 243 17.26 5.65 -19.31
N LEU A 244 17.79 5.33 -18.13
CA LEU A 244 19.21 5.10 -17.91
C LEU A 244 19.70 3.95 -18.81
N ASP A 245 20.80 4.19 -19.52
CA ASP A 245 21.48 3.17 -20.34
C ASP A 245 22.59 2.48 -19.53
N ARG A 246 23.54 3.26 -19.01
CA ARG A 246 24.68 2.75 -18.26
C ARG A 246 25.30 3.81 -17.35
N LEU A 247 26.19 3.34 -16.49
CA LEU A 247 27.06 4.17 -15.65
C LEU A 247 28.53 4.03 -16.09
N ASP A 248 29.25 5.13 -16.13
CA ASP A 248 30.69 5.19 -16.35
C ASP A 248 31.32 6.03 -15.22
N GLY A 249 31.86 5.35 -14.23
CA GLY A 249 32.26 5.99 -12.97
C GLY A 249 31.09 6.75 -12.33
N LYS A 250 31.24 8.06 -12.14
CA LYS A 250 30.16 8.95 -11.64
C LYS A 250 29.17 9.39 -12.72
N LYS A 251 29.50 9.15 -13.99
CA LYS A 251 28.67 9.63 -15.10
C LYS A 251 27.53 8.66 -15.37
N ALA A 252 26.30 9.15 -15.32
CA ALA A 252 25.12 8.47 -15.81
C ALA A 252 24.87 8.86 -17.27
N ILE A 253 24.66 7.88 -18.12
CA ILE A 253 24.43 8.01 -19.56
C ILE A 253 23.04 7.45 -19.83
N PHE A 254 22.19 8.28 -20.45
CA PHE A 254 20.80 7.96 -20.75
C PHE A 254 20.62 7.62 -22.23
N LYS A 255 19.57 6.88 -22.57
CA LYS A 255 19.32 6.41 -23.94
C LYS A 255 18.99 7.49 -24.95
N ASP A 256 18.60 8.67 -24.50
CA ASP A 256 18.39 9.85 -25.33
C ASP A 256 19.66 10.66 -25.58
N GLY A 257 20.81 10.19 -25.07
CA GLY A 257 22.11 10.85 -25.18
C GLY A 257 22.40 11.89 -24.09
N HIS A 258 21.47 12.11 -23.15
CA HIS A 258 21.75 12.92 -21.98
C HIS A 258 22.83 12.28 -21.10
N GLU A 259 23.76 13.10 -20.59
CA GLU A 259 24.82 12.68 -19.68
C GLU A 259 24.90 13.63 -18.51
N GLN A 260 25.07 13.08 -17.30
CA GLN A 260 25.29 13.90 -16.10
C GLN A 260 26.09 13.15 -15.03
N GLU A 261 26.76 13.88 -14.16
CA GLU A 261 27.34 13.32 -12.95
C GLU A 261 26.26 13.05 -11.90
N ALA A 262 26.39 11.94 -11.18
CA ALA A 262 25.53 11.57 -10.09
C ALA A 262 26.32 11.24 -8.82
N ASP A 263 25.83 11.66 -7.68
CA ASP A 263 26.33 11.31 -6.36
C ASP A 263 25.51 10.18 -5.73
N ALA A 264 24.25 10.03 -6.15
CA ALA A 264 23.36 9.00 -5.67
C ALA A 264 22.34 8.57 -6.74
N ILE A 265 21.95 7.30 -6.69
CA ILE A 265 20.90 6.72 -7.52
C ILE A 265 19.87 6.04 -6.59
N ILE A 266 18.60 6.42 -6.72
CA ILE A 266 17.49 5.84 -5.97
C ILE A 266 16.59 5.09 -6.95
N LEU A 267 16.51 3.77 -6.80
CA LEU A 267 15.69 2.91 -7.62
C LEU A 267 14.25 2.94 -7.12
N CYS A 268 13.37 3.60 -7.83
CA CYS A 268 11.92 3.59 -7.62
C CYS A 268 11.26 2.63 -8.63
N SER A 269 11.83 1.45 -8.76
CA SER A 269 11.54 0.46 -9.79
C SER A 269 10.41 -0.51 -9.42
N GLY A 270 9.77 -0.30 -8.28
CA GLY A 270 8.63 -1.09 -7.81
C GLY A 270 9.01 -2.34 -7.04
N TYR A 271 8.03 -3.23 -6.83
CA TYR A 271 8.11 -4.37 -5.93
C TYR A 271 7.64 -5.65 -6.60
N LEU A 272 8.03 -6.77 -6.03
CA LEU A 272 7.63 -8.11 -6.46
C LEU A 272 6.52 -8.65 -5.56
N HIS A 273 5.52 -9.28 -6.16
CA HIS A 273 4.60 -10.14 -5.41
C HIS A 273 5.38 -11.38 -4.97
N HIS A 274 5.66 -11.49 -3.68
CA HIS A 274 6.55 -12.51 -3.13
C HIS A 274 5.95 -13.15 -1.87
N PHE A 275 5.63 -14.43 -1.97
CA PHE A 275 4.98 -15.20 -0.91
C PHE A 275 5.80 -16.47 -0.64
N PRO A 276 6.98 -16.36 0.01
CA PRO A 276 7.92 -17.49 0.17
C PRO A 276 7.36 -18.60 1.06
N PHE A 277 6.38 -18.28 1.88
CA PHE A 277 5.73 -19.23 2.79
C PHE A 277 4.63 -20.08 2.12
N LEU A 278 4.19 -19.75 0.92
CA LEU A 278 3.20 -20.55 0.19
C LEU A 278 3.86 -21.63 -0.67
N SER A 279 3.25 -22.82 -0.76
CA SER A 279 3.61 -23.81 -1.79
C SER A 279 3.34 -23.26 -3.20
N GLU A 280 4.01 -23.80 -4.22
CA GLU A 280 3.99 -23.24 -5.58
C GLU A 280 2.60 -23.16 -6.21
N ASP A 281 1.74 -24.13 -5.91
CA ASP A 281 0.34 -24.21 -6.35
C ASP A 281 -0.58 -23.14 -5.74
N LEU A 282 -0.17 -22.56 -4.62
CA LEU A 282 -0.92 -21.54 -3.90
C LEU A 282 -0.43 -20.11 -4.18
N LYS A 283 0.71 -19.94 -4.86
CA LYS A 283 1.34 -18.62 -5.07
C LYS A 283 0.68 -17.80 -6.17
N LEU A 284 0.22 -16.63 -5.80
CA LEU A 284 -0.12 -15.59 -6.78
C LEU A 284 1.16 -15.10 -7.47
N LYS A 285 1.26 -15.34 -8.77
CA LYS A 285 2.35 -14.88 -9.64
C LYS A 285 1.79 -13.81 -10.57
N THR A 286 2.08 -12.56 -10.30
CA THR A 286 1.63 -11.43 -11.12
C THR A 286 2.63 -10.28 -11.02
N ARG A 287 2.57 -9.38 -11.99
CA ARG A 287 3.15 -8.03 -11.87
C ARG A 287 2.19 -7.14 -11.09
N ASN A 288 2.64 -5.97 -10.66
CA ASN A 288 1.76 -4.96 -10.11
C ASN A 288 0.74 -4.49 -11.17
N ARG A 289 -0.55 -4.58 -10.87
CA ARG A 289 -1.67 -4.26 -11.77
C ARG A 289 -2.96 -4.03 -10.99
N LEU A 290 -3.94 -3.38 -11.63
CA LEU A 290 -5.21 -3.04 -10.99
C LEU A 290 -6.09 -4.24 -10.70
N TYR A 291 -6.00 -5.31 -11.51
CA TYR A 291 -6.73 -6.55 -11.27
C TYR A 291 -5.82 -7.77 -11.43
N PRO A 292 -5.35 -8.38 -10.32
CA PRO A 292 -4.50 -9.57 -10.38
C PRO A 292 -5.24 -10.75 -11.02
N PRO A 293 -4.64 -11.43 -12.01
CA PRO A 293 -5.23 -12.63 -12.59
C PRO A 293 -5.31 -13.75 -11.55
N LYS A 294 -6.20 -14.73 -11.79
CA LYS A 294 -6.44 -15.88 -10.90
C LYS A 294 -7.13 -15.57 -9.56
N LEU A 295 -7.53 -14.34 -9.33
CA LEU A 295 -8.31 -13.96 -8.17
C LEU A 295 -9.75 -13.62 -8.59
N TYR A 296 -10.69 -14.54 -8.31
CA TYR A 296 -12.11 -14.27 -8.49
C TYR A 296 -12.54 -13.11 -7.57
N LYS A 297 -13.21 -12.12 -8.14
CA LYS A 297 -13.51 -10.85 -7.45
C LYS A 297 -12.26 -10.17 -6.86
N GLY A 298 -11.07 -10.41 -7.45
CA GLY A 298 -9.81 -9.88 -6.96
C GLY A 298 -9.39 -10.38 -5.58
N VAL A 299 -10.06 -11.41 -5.03
CA VAL A 299 -9.91 -11.89 -3.65
C VAL A 299 -9.72 -13.41 -3.57
N VAL A 300 -10.59 -14.20 -4.19
CA VAL A 300 -10.64 -15.66 -4.01
C VAL A 300 -9.74 -16.36 -5.02
N TRP A 301 -8.80 -17.19 -4.54
CA TRP A 301 -7.93 -17.98 -5.41
C TRP A 301 -8.76 -18.96 -6.25
N GLN A 302 -8.64 -18.90 -7.56
CA GLN A 302 -9.51 -19.66 -8.47
C GLN A 302 -9.35 -21.19 -8.33
N ASP A 303 -8.14 -21.67 -8.00
CA ASP A 303 -7.83 -23.12 -7.92
C ASP A 303 -8.10 -23.70 -6.52
N ASN A 304 -8.35 -22.83 -5.51
CA ASN A 304 -8.74 -23.24 -4.17
C ASN A 304 -9.49 -22.11 -3.44
N HIS A 305 -10.81 -22.20 -3.41
CA HIS A 305 -11.69 -21.15 -2.87
C HIS A 305 -11.57 -20.94 -1.34
N LYS A 306 -10.78 -21.75 -0.65
CA LYS A 306 -10.47 -21.59 0.78
C LYS A 306 -9.21 -20.72 1.00
N LEU A 307 -8.50 -20.33 -0.08
CA LEU A 307 -7.38 -19.40 -0.06
C LEU A 307 -7.86 -18.04 -0.59
N LEU A 308 -7.63 -17.01 0.21
CA LEU A 308 -8.07 -15.64 -0.06
C LEU A 308 -6.87 -14.70 -0.01
N TYR A 309 -6.82 -13.72 -0.91
CA TYR A 309 -5.80 -12.69 -0.96
C TYR A 309 -6.45 -11.32 -0.81
N LEU A 310 -5.90 -10.45 0.03
CA LEU A 310 -6.38 -9.09 0.23
C LEU A 310 -5.30 -8.07 -0.13
N GLY A 311 -5.69 -7.00 -0.84
CA GLY A 311 -4.83 -5.87 -1.16
C GLY A 311 -3.69 -6.19 -2.13
N MET A 312 -3.94 -7.06 -3.13
CA MET A 312 -2.94 -7.46 -4.12
C MET A 312 -2.94 -6.59 -5.38
N GLN A 313 -3.83 -5.62 -5.46
CA GLN A 313 -4.00 -4.69 -6.56
C GLN A 313 -2.99 -3.54 -6.50
N ASP A 314 -2.61 -2.99 -7.65
CA ASP A 314 -2.11 -1.62 -7.74
C ASP A 314 -3.25 -0.66 -7.39
N GLN A 315 -2.96 0.46 -6.71
CA GLN A 315 -3.99 1.11 -5.92
C GLN A 315 -4.13 2.60 -6.18
N PHE A 316 -5.35 3.02 -6.55
CA PHE A 316 -5.94 4.29 -6.14
C PHE A 316 -6.68 4.12 -4.82
N HIS A 317 -7.73 3.27 -4.81
CA HIS A 317 -8.40 2.89 -3.59
C HIS A 317 -7.50 2.03 -2.69
N THR A 318 -7.51 2.28 -1.39
CA THR A 318 -6.72 1.54 -0.40
C THR A 318 -7.60 1.05 0.76
N PHE A 319 -7.72 1.78 1.85
CA PHE A 319 -8.38 1.28 3.07
C PHE A 319 -9.84 0.89 2.85
N ASN A 320 -10.61 1.69 2.11
CA ASN A 320 -11.99 1.36 1.77
C ASN A 320 -12.10 0.14 0.85
N MET A 321 -11.18 -0.02 -0.12
CA MET A 321 -11.12 -1.23 -0.94
C MET A 321 -10.74 -2.45 -0.11
N PHE A 322 -9.76 -2.33 0.80
CA PHE A 322 -9.38 -3.43 1.68
C PHE A 322 -10.53 -3.87 2.58
N ASP A 323 -11.33 -2.92 3.06
CA ASP A 323 -12.54 -3.23 3.81
C ASP A 323 -13.58 -3.96 2.93
N CYS A 324 -13.88 -3.46 1.73
CA CYS A 324 -14.80 -4.14 0.81
C CYS A 324 -14.34 -5.58 0.51
N GLN A 325 -13.04 -5.77 0.26
CA GLN A 325 -12.46 -7.11 0.09
C GLN A 325 -12.60 -7.98 1.35
N ALA A 326 -12.36 -7.42 2.52
CA ALA A 326 -12.41 -8.14 3.79
C ALA A 326 -13.84 -8.54 4.16
N TRP A 327 -14.84 -7.67 3.96
CA TRP A 327 -16.26 -7.99 4.17
C TRP A 327 -16.72 -9.08 3.21
N TYR A 328 -16.38 -8.97 1.93
CA TYR A 328 -16.64 -10.00 0.95
C TYR A 328 -15.98 -11.33 1.34
N ALA A 329 -14.70 -11.33 1.69
CA ALA A 329 -13.94 -12.50 2.12
C ALA A 329 -14.54 -13.13 3.39
N ARG A 330 -14.96 -12.33 4.36
CA ARG A 330 -15.68 -12.80 5.55
C ARG A 330 -16.95 -13.58 5.17
N ASP A 331 -17.75 -13.02 4.25
CA ASP A 331 -19.02 -13.63 3.87
C ASP A 331 -18.83 -14.91 3.06
N VAL A 332 -17.74 -15.01 2.28
CA VAL A 332 -17.29 -16.27 1.67
C VAL A 332 -16.94 -17.30 2.75
N VAL A 333 -16.10 -16.94 3.71
CA VAL A 333 -15.67 -17.82 4.82
C VAL A 333 -16.84 -18.28 5.68
N MET A 334 -17.81 -17.41 5.92
CA MET A 334 -19.01 -17.71 6.70
C MET A 334 -20.09 -18.45 5.90
N GLY A 335 -19.86 -18.72 4.62
CA GLY A 335 -20.79 -19.43 3.73
C GLY A 335 -22.04 -18.64 3.33
N LYS A 336 -22.03 -17.31 3.54
CA LYS A 336 -23.10 -16.41 3.09
C LYS A 336 -23.05 -16.18 1.59
N ILE A 337 -21.84 -16.11 1.02
CA ILE A 337 -21.58 -16.01 -0.41
C ILE A 337 -21.13 -17.38 -0.91
N LYS A 338 -21.83 -17.91 -1.91
CA LYS A 338 -21.43 -19.15 -2.60
C LYS A 338 -20.53 -18.78 -3.78
N ILE A 339 -19.36 -19.40 -3.83
CA ILE A 339 -18.48 -19.27 -4.98
C ILE A 339 -19.07 -20.08 -6.15
N PRO A 340 -19.17 -19.50 -7.35
CA PRO A 340 -19.71 -20.17 -8.52
C PRO A 340 -18.78 -21.27 -9.04
N ASP A 341 -19.17 -21.91 -10.15
CA ASP A 341 -18.35 -22.91 -10.80
C ASP A 341 -17.13 -22.27 -11.51
N THR A 342 -16.19 -23.14 -11.90
CA THR A 342 -14.92 -22.71 -12.53
C THR A 342 -15.13 -21.88 -13.80
N ASN A 343 -16.15 -22.18 -14.61
CA ASN A 343 -16.40 -21.45 -15.87
C ASN A 343 -16.85 -20.02 -15.59
N GLU A 344 -17.70 -19.81 -14.59
CA GLU A 344 -18.16 -18.49 -14.18
C GLU A 344 -17.02 -17.69 -13.55
N ILE A 345 -16.17 -18.32 -12.74
CA ILE A 345 -14.96 -17.72 -12.15
C ILE A 345 -14.02 -17.24 -13.26
N GLU A 346 -13.68 -18.09 -14.23
CA GLU A 346 -12.79 -17.75 -15.34
C GLU A 346 -13.36 -16.63 -16.21
N LYS A 347 -14.67 -16.63 -16.45
CA LYS A 347 -15.35 -15.57 -17.19
C LYS A 347 -15.26 -14.22 -16.48
N ASP A 348 -15.48 -14.20 -15.15
CA ASP A 348 -15.39 -12.97 -14.35
C ASP A 348 -13.97 -12.41 -14.34
N ILE A 349 -12.97 -13.27 -14.07
CA ILE A 349 -11.54 -12.87 -14.09
C ILE A 349 -11.16 -12.33 -15.47
N SER A 350 -11.53 -13.05 -16.54
CA SER A 350 -11.21 -12.65 -17.91
C SER A 350 -11.86 -11.30 -18.28
N LYS A 351 -13.08 -11.05 -17.82
CA LYS A 351 -13.78 -9.76 -18.01
C LYS A 351 -12.94 -8.61 -17.41
N TRP A 352 -12.55 -8.72 -16.16
CA TRP A 352 -11.82 -7.66 -15.47
C TRP A 352 -10.41 -7.46 -16.05
N VAL A 353 -9.70 -8.54 -16.38
CA VAL A 353 -8.38 -8.47 -17.04
C VAL A 353 -8.48 -7.78 -18.40
N ALA A 354 -9.47 -8.16 -19.22
CA ALA A 354 -9.66 -7.56 -20.54
C ALA A 354 -10.11 -6.09 -20.49
N MET A 355 -10.80 -5.68 -19.42
CA MET A 355 -11.13 -4.27 -19.18
C MET A 355 -9.87 -3.48 -18.80
N GLU A 356 -9.03 -4.00 -17.90
CA GLU A 356 -7.78 -3.35 -17.50
C GLU A 356 -6.82 -3.13 -18.66
N GLU A 357 -6.73 -4.10 -19.59
CA GLU A 357 -5.83 -4.02 -20.76
C GLU A 357 -6.20 -2.90 -21.76
N LYS A 358 -7.39 -2.33 -21.63
CA LYS A 358 -7.88 -1.23 -22.49
C LYS A 358 -7.74 0.14 -21.85
N LEU A 359 -7.21 0.22 -20.64
CA LEU A 359 -7.05 1.49 -19.92
C LEU A 359 -5.87 2.28 -20.49
N GLU A 360 -6.09 3.53 -20.82
CA GLU A 360 -5.12 4.39 -21.51
C GLU A 360 -4.61 5.55 -20.64
N ASN A 361 -5.36 5.92 -19.59
CA ASN A 361 -5.05 7.10 -18.79
C ASN A 361 -5.49 6.94 -17.31
N PRO A 362 -4.99 7.79 -16.41
CA PRO A 362 -5.32 7.71 -14.98
C PRO A 362 -6.83 7.81 -14.67
N ASP A 363 -7.58 8.64 -15.39
CA ASP A 363 -9.02 8.79 -15.16
C ASP A 363 -9.78 7.48 -15.40
N GLN A 364 -9.42 6.76 -16.45
CA GLN A 364 -10.00 5.43 -16.74
C GLN A 364 -9.58 4.39 -15.69
N MET A 365 -8.35 4.47 -15.18
CA MET A 365 -7.88 3.59 -14.13
C MET A 365 -8.63 3.84 -12.81
N ILE A 366 -8.88 5.11 -12.48
CA ILE A 366 -9.71 5.51 -11.33
C ILE A 366 -11.13 4.97 -11.47
N ASP A 367 -11.75 5.16 -12.65
CA ASP A 367 -13.09 4.64 -12.94
C ASP A 367 -13.15 3.12 -12.78
N PHE A 368 -12.19 2.41 -13.35
CA PHE A 368 -12.08 0.96 -13.26
C PHE A 368 -12.01 0.47 -11.82
N GLN A 369 -11.12 1.03 -11.00
CA GLN A 369 -10.94 0.58 -9.63
C GLN A 369 -12.09 1.00 -8.71
N THR A 370 -12.75 2.13 -9.02
CA THR A 370 -13.99 2.54 -8.34
C THR A 370 -15.11 1.55 -8.60
N GLU A 371 -15.34 1.16 -9.86
CA GLU A 371 -16.37 0.16 -10.20
C GLU A 371 -16.08 -1.20 -9.56
N TYR A 372 -14.82 -1.63 -9.55
CA TYR A 372 -14.39 -2.84 -8.86
C TYR A 372 -14.72 -2.79 -7.35
N THR A 373 -14.39 -1.67 -6.70
CA THR A 373 -14.63 -1.52 -5.26
C THR A 373 -16.12 -1.45 -4.94
N LYS A 374 -16.92 -0.78 -5.78
CA LYS A 374 -18.38 -0.73 -5.65
C LYS A 374 -19.01 -2.12 -5.80
N GLU A 375 -18.57 -2.91 -6.78
CA GLU A 375 -19.06 -4.28 -6.95
C GLU A 375 -18.89 -5.10 -5.67
N LEU A 376 -17.73 -5.03 -5.01
CA LEU A 376 -17.50 -5.71 -3.74
C LEU A 376 -18.35 -5.15 -2.58
N HIS A 377 -18.53 -3.84 -2.56
CA HIS A 377 -19.39 -3.18 -1.59
C HIS A 377 -20.84 -3.67 -1.70
N GLU A 378 -21.38 -3.79 -2.91
CA GLU A 378 -22.74 -4.26 -3.16
C GLU A 378 -22.95 -5.75 -2.79
N LEU A 379 -21.89 -6.55 -2.80
CA LEU A 379 -21.90 -7.97 -2.43
C LEU A 379 -21.83 -8.22 -0.91
N SER A 380 -21.69 -7.19 -0.10
CA SER A 380 -21.49 -7.32 1.35
C SER A 380 -22.32 -6.33 2.15
N ASP A 381 -22.29 -6.43 3.47
CA ASP A 381 -22.92 -5.48 4.38
C ASP A 381 -21.93 -4.40 4.89
N TYR A 382 -20.90 -4.08 4.13
CA TYR A 382 -20.00 -2.96 4.45
C TYR A 382 -20.79 -1.66 4.51
N PRO A 383 -20.53 -0.78 5.50
CA PRO A 383 -21.28 0.46 5.65
C PRO A 383 -21.23 1.34 4.40
N LYS A 384 -22.27 2.15 4.20
CA LYS A 384 -22.36 3.05 3.04
C LYS A 384 -21.25 4.10 3.08
N ILE A 385 -20.68 4.35 1.91
CA ILE A 385 -19.71 5.40 1.64
C ILE A 385 -19.95 5.94 0.22
N ASP A 386 -19.69 7.22 0.00
CA ASP A 386 -19.90 7.85 -1.30
C ASP A 386 -18.71 7.59 -2.24
N PHE A 387 -18.76 6.47 -2.98
CA PHE A 387 -17.73 6.12 -3.96
C PHE A 387 -17.69 7.08 -5.15
N GLU A 388 -18.80 7.75 -5.52
CA GLU A 388 -18.78 8.73 -6.60
C GLU A 388 -18.02 9.99 -6.19
N LEU A 389 -18.17 10.40 -4.94
CA LEU A 389 -17.36 11.49 -4.40
C LEU A 389 -15.88 11.13 -4.32
N ILE A 390 -15.55 9.89 -3.89
CA ILE A 390 -14.16 9.40 -3.89
C ILE A 390 -13.58 9.40 -5.31
N ARG A 391 -14.32 8.89 -6.30
CA ARG A 391 -13.94 8.93 -7.72
C ARG A 391 -13.61 10.35 -8.19
N LYS A 392 -14.51 11.27 -7.89
CA LYS A 392 -14.33 12.70 -8.21
C LYS A 392 -13.07 13.25 -7.56
N HIS A 393 -12.84 12.97 -6.28
CA HIS A 393 -11.67 13.42 -5.54
C HIS A 393 -10.36 12.88 -6.11
N PHE A 394 -10.30 11.61 -6.52
CA PHE A 394 -9.12 11.06 -7.17
C PHE A 394 -8.81 11.76 -8.49
N LYS A 395 -9.82 12.05 -9.33
CA LYS A 395 -9.63 12.77 -10.59
C LYS A 395 -9.18 14.22 -10.34
N GLU A 396 -9.81 14.91 -9.40
CA GLU A 396 -9.41 16.27 -8.99
C GLU A 396 -7.97 16.29 -8.46
N TRP A 397 -7.59 15.31 -7.65
CA TRP A 397 -6.24 15.19 -7.12
C TRP A 397 -5.21 14.99 -8.23
N GLU A 398 -5.43 14.09 -9.18
CA GLU A 398 -4.53 13.90 -10.33
C GLU A 398 -4.40 15.18 -11.16
N HIS A 399 -5.48 15.89 -11.41
CA HIS A 399 -5.46 17.16 -12.14
C HIS A 399 -4.67 18.23 -11.37
N HIS A 400 -4.83 18.34 -10.06
CA HIS A 400 -4.09 19.29 -9.23
C HIS A 400 -2.57 19.03 -9.26
N LYS A 401 -2.15 17.77 -9.34
CA LYS A 401 -0.72 17.41 -9.49
C LYS A 401 -0.16 17.92 -10.84
N VAL A 402 -0.93 17.79 -11.92
CA VAL A 402 -0.54 18.30 -13.24
C VAL A 402 -0.49 19.84 -13.26
N GLU A 403 -1.41 20.50 -12.56
CA GLU A 403 -1.42 21.96 -12.42
C GLU A 403 -0.17 22.46 -11.69
N ASP A 404 0.11 21.93 -10.51
CA ASP A 404 1.26 22.30 -9.67
C ASP A 404 1.61 21.18 -8.67
N ILE A 405 2.65 20.45 -8.98
CA ILE A 405 3.14 19.33 -8.18
C ILE A 405 3.67 19.75 -6.79
N MET A 406 4.02 21.01 -6.60
CA MET A 406 4.53 21.53 -5.32
C MET A 406 3.43 21.97 -4.36
N THR A 407 2.25 22.31 -4.88
CA THR A 407 1.18 22.93 -4.07
C THR A 407 -0.12 22.11 -4.02
N TYR A 408 -0.23 21.00 -4.73
CA TYR A 408 -1.45 20.19 -4.74
C TYR A 408 -1.88 19.72 -3.33
N ARG A 409 -0.92 19.51 -2.42
CA ARG A 409 -1.19 19.17 -1.01
C ARG A 409 -1.81 20.31 -0.18
N ASN A 410 -1.92 21.51 -0.75
CA ASN A 410 -2.64 22.64 -0.11
C ASN A 410 -4.14 22.67 -0.46
N LYS A 411 -4.62 21.68 -1.22
CA LYS A 411 -6.04 21.57 -1.59
C LYS A 411 -6.84 20.91 -0.47
N SER A 412 -8.15 21.20 -0.44
CA SER A 412 -9.10 20.66 0.51
C SER A 412 -10.14 19.81 -0.18
N PHE A 413 -10.51 18.71 0.46
CA PHE A 413 -11.52 17.76 -0.02
C PHE A 413 -12.58 17.56 1.05
N SER A 414 -13.74 17.03 0.66
CA SER A 414 -14.83 16.72 1.58
C SER A 414 -14.89 15.22 1.91
N SER A 415 -15.20 14.88 3.16
CA SER A 415 -15.35 13.50 3.62
C SER A 415 -16.49 12.79 2.89
N PRO A 416 -16.27 11.59 2.32
CA PRO A 416 -17.31 10.76 1.72
C PRO A 416 -18.21 10.08 2.76
N VAL A 417 -17.90 10.24 4.05
CA VAL A 417 -18.63 9.66 5.18
C VAL A 417 -19.44 10.71 5.92
N THR A 418 -18.81 11.84 6.27
CA THR A 418 -19.44 12.89 7.10
C THR A 418 -19.88 14.12 6.31
N GLY A 419 -19.35 14.33 5.10
CA GLY A 419 -19.57 15.53 4.28
C GLY A 419 -18.79 16.77 4.77
N SER A 420 -18.03 16.67 5.85
CA SER A 420 -17.21 17.78 6.36
C SER A 420 -16.11 18.15 5.38
N VAL A 421 -15.77 19.43 5.28
CA VAL A 421 -14.70 19.93 4.42
C VAL A 421 -13.42 20.07 5.24
N ALA A 422 -12.33 19.51 4.72
CA ALA A 422 -11.01 19.60 5.34
C ALA A 422 -10.52 21.07 5.38
N PRO A 423 -9.95 21.56 6.49
CA PRO A 423 -9.27 22.84 6.52
C PRO A 423 -7.95 22.77 5.71
N ILE A 424 -7.47 23.91 5.25
CA ILE A 424 -6.11 24.03 4.70
C ILE A 424 -5.11 23.93 5.87
N HIS A 425 -4.03 23.18 5.67
CA HIS A 425 -2.98 23.09 6.69
C HIS A 425 -2.30 24.45 6.89
N HIS A 426 -1.99 24.79 8.15
CA HIS A 426 -1.38 26.07 8.52
C HIS A 426 0.02 26.31 7.89
N THR A 427 0.74 25.25 7.57
CA THR A 427 2.06 25.30 6.91
C THR A 427 2.00 24.51 5.61
N PRO A 428 2.30 25.12 4.45
CA PRO A 428 2.38 24.40 3.18
C PRO A 428 3.35 23.24 3.26
N TRP A 429 3.04 22.13 2.61
CA TRP A 429 3.90 20.93 2.59
C TRP A 429 5.35 21.26 2.18
N ALA A 430 5.53 22.12 1.19
CA ALA A 430 6.85 22.49 0.66
C ALA A 430 7.79 23.08 1.74
N THR A 431 7.24 23.71 2.77
CA THR A 431 7.98 24.34 3.87
C THR A 431 7.82 23.65 5.22
N ALA A 432 6.89 22.69 5.34
CA ALA A 432 6.68 21.93 6.55
C ALA A 432 7.81 20.91 6.77
N MET A 433 8.65 21.13 7.77
CA MET A 433 9.82 20.28 8.07
C MET A 433 9.59 19.35 9.26
N ASP A 434 8.40 19.35 9.84
CA ASP A 434 7.97 18.46 10.92
C ASP A 434 6.75 17.65 10.45
N ASP A 435 6.82 16.32 10.60
CA ASP A 435 5.78 15.37 10.21
C ASP A 435 5.06 14.75 11.42
N SER A 436 5.27 15.29 12.62
CA SER A 436 4.69 14.77 13.84
C SER A 436 3.18 15.01 13.91
N LEU A 437 2.48 14.04 14.50
CA LEU A 437 1.05 14.14 14.80
C LEU A 437 0.71 15.43 15.54
N LYS A 438 1.52 15.81 16.55
CA LYS A 438 1.29 16.98 17.37
C LYS A 438 1.33 18.26 16.55
N VAL A 439 2.40 18.50 15.79
CA VAL A 439 2.56 19.72 14.97
C VAL A 439 1.50 19.82 13.89
N PHE A 440 1.12 18.69 13.29
CA PHE A 440 0.09 18.67 12.26
C PHE A 440 -1.31 19.05 12.81
N LEU A 441 -1.64 18.62 14.03
CA LEU A 441 -2.95 18.88 14.65
C LEU A 441 -3.03 20.22 15.40
N ASP A 442 -1.89 20.75 15.84
CA ASP A 442 -1.84 22.06 16.53
C ASP A 442 -2.12 23.17 15.52
N GLN A 443 -3.20 23.92 15.77
CA GLN A 443 -3.39 25.18 15.05
C GLN A 443 -2.50 26.23 15.73
N PRO A 444 -1.72 27.04 14.96
CA PRO A 444 -1.01 28.16 15.56
C PRO A 444 -2.03 29.02 16.27
N LYS A 445 -1.79 29.35 17.53
CA LYS A 445 -2.57 30.36 18.24
C LYS A 445 -2.49 31.64 17.39
N LYS A 446 -3.64 32.12 16.91
CA LYS A 446 -3.75 33.42 16.23
C LYS A 446 -3.29 34.55 17.16
#